data_145196a1167970ddcc842d6e70730925
#
_entry.id   145196a1167970ddcc842d6e70730925
#
_cell.length_a   1.000
_cell.length_b   1.000
_cell.length_c   1.000
_cell.angle_alpha   90.00
_cell.angle_beta   90.00
_cell.angle_gamma   90.00
#
_symmetry.space_group_name_H-M   'P 1'
#
loop_
_entity.id
_entity.type
_entity.pdbx_description
1 polymer ?
#
loop_
_entity_poly.entity_id
_entity_poly.type
_entity_poly.pdbx_seq_one_letter_code
_entity_poly.pdbx_strand_id
1 'polypeptide(L)'
;MKNTLLLILLIFAFSSCNKSYKYVETVKEKSLFSNSYNEKEEEPKTISSKNDSLAYLEAYQKFCISQKVYKDMTNQGIEFVNIPIKFSLYNSNGEKVNPYINQSTLDNIKNNVMSLDDNIGKTISYIKKEKQNPIDSITVKKISSLFTFNKDEFDPCELTWIKPKSAPQYTNQNGIYCYFMKDIDGVSNFRLRIQYYSDDWLFIRKYQFSIDNKAYEFIPNNVETDSGNGGYIWEWCDENIHSNNDIELIKALSNAKTAKIKFIGRQYHDIKTISQKQIKGIKDALNLYLAMGGSL
;
A
#
# COMPACT_ATOMS: atom_id res chain seq x y z
N MET A 1 24.08 5.95 28.59
CA MET A 1 22.80 6.15 27.90
C MET A 1 22.93 5.99 26.36
N LYS A 2 23.63 4.94 25.88
CA LYS A 2 23.81 4.71 24.41
C LYS A 2 23.39 3.30 23.92
N ASN A 3 22.89 2.44 24.82
CA ASN A 3 22.67 1.02 24.47
C ASN A 3 21.21 0.59 24.34
N THR A 4 20.24 1.49 24.52
CA THR A 4 18.80 1.14 24.46
C THR A 4 18.19 1.34 23.08
N LEU A 5 18.87 2.07 22.19
CA LEU A 5 18.38 2.33 20.80
C LEU A 5 18.65 1.17 19.84
N LEU A 6 19.52 0.23 20.22
CA LEU A 6 19.99 -0.84 19.33
C LEU A 6 19.03 -2.03 19.22
N LEU A 7 18.06 -2.16 20.12
CA LEU A 7 17.16 -3.33 20.14
C LEU A 7 15.97 -3.23 19.18
N ILE A 8 15.64 -2.03 18.70
CA ILE A 8 14.53 -1.81 17.75
C ILE A 8 14.98 -1.99 16.30
N LEU A 9 16.28 -1.86 16.01
CA LEU A 9 16.85 -1.86 14.65
C LEU A 9 17.15 -3.27 14.07
N LEU A 10 17.00 -4.34 14.86
CA LEU A 10 17.40 -5.71 14.47
C LEU A 10 16.31 -6.55 13.82
N ILE A 11 15.12 -6.00 13.56
CA ILE A 11 13.99 -6.79 13.05
C ILE A 11 13.90 -6.83 11.49
N PHE A 12 14.75 -6.09 10.74
CA PHE A 12 14.52 -5.89 9.30
C PHE A 12 15.63 -6.32 8.34
N ALA A 13 16.41 -7.33 8.65
CA ALA A 13 17.31 -7.91 7.64
C ALA A 13 17.19 -9.43 7.67
N PHE A 14 16.50 -9.99 6.70
CA PHE A 14 16.75 -11.22 5.95
C PHE A 14 15.45 -11.76 5.36
N SER A 15 15.41 -11.81 4.03
CA SER A 15 14.40 -12.46 3.22
C SER A 15 14.40 -13.96 3.47
N SER A 16 13.35 -14.49 4.11
CA SER A 16 12.89 -15.87 3.90
C SER A 16 11.51 -16.05 4.55
N CYS A 17 10.52 -16.46 3.78
CA CYS A 17 9.18 -16.89 4.20
C CYS A 17 8.54 -16.07 5.32
N ASN A 18 8.19 -14.83 5.04
CA ASN A 18 7.32 -14.08 5.97
C ASN A 18 5.90 -14.67 5.91
N LYS A 19 5.36 -14.97 7.06
CA LYS A 19 3.95 -15.35 7.22
C LYS A 19 3.09 -14.08 7.19
N SER A 20 1.89 -14.19 6.64
CA SER A 20 0.90 -13.11 6.65
C SER A 20 -0.03 -13.26 7.84
N TYR A 21 -0.31 -12.13 8.50
CA TYR A 21 -1.21 -12.04 9.65
C TYR A 21 -2.24 -10.94 9.43
N LYS A 22 -3.42 -11.10 10.03
CA LYS A 22 -4.45 -10.07 10.08
C LYS A 22 -4.46 -9.42 11.47
N TYR A 23 -4.19 -8.13 11.53
CA TYR A 23 -4.33 -7.30 12.72
C TYR A 23 -5.69 -6.62 12.71
N VAL A 24 -6.46 -6.78 13.76
CA VAL A 24 -7.78 -6.17 13.94
C VAL A 24 -7.75 -5.36 15.22
N GLU A 25 -8.05 -4.08 15.12
CA GLU A 25 -8.18 -3.18 16.26
C GLU A 25 -9.65 -3.09 16.67
N THR A 26 -9.92 -3.15 17.97
CA THR A 26 -11.26 -2.92 18.49
C THR A 26 -11.28 -1.54 19.15
N VAL A 27 -12.25 -0.74 18.78
CA VAL A 27 -12.47 0.61 19.30
C VAL A 27 -13.80 0.72 20.02
N LYS A 28 -13.91 1.68 20.96
CA LYS A 28 -15.18 2.18 21.45
C LYS A 28 -15.61 3.37 20.61
N GLU A 29 -16.72 3.22 19.89
CA GLU A 29 -17.33 4.26 19.08
C GLU A 29 -18.46 4.95 19.88
N LYS A 30 -18.43 6.27 19.97
CA LYS A 30 -19.50 7.05 20.62
C LYS A 30 -20.75 7.02 19.74
N SER A 31 -21.87 6.61 20.30
CA SER A 31 -23.16 6.65 19.58
C SER A 31 -23.56 8.08 19.24
N LEU A 32 -23.99 8.31 17.99
CA LEU A 32 -24.47 9.61 17.54
C LEU A 32 -25.81 10.02 18.19
N PHE A 33 -26.55 9.06 18.78
CA PHE A 33 -27.90 9.29 19.28
C PHE A 33 -28.04 9.06 20.80
N SER A 34 -26.94 8.67 21.47
CA SER A 34 -26.96 8.45 22.92
C SER A 34 -25.55 8.67 23.50
N ASN A 35 -25.46 8.90 24.83
CA ASN A 35 -24.17 8.97 25.53
C ASN A 35 -23.53 7.58 25.76
N SER A 36 -23.90 6.56 25.00
CA SER A 36 -23.35 5.22 25.10
C SER A 36 -22.20 5.02 24.12
N TYR A 37 -21.31 4.07 24.44
CA TYR A 37 -20.23 3.60 23.59
C TYR A 37 -20.49 2.16 23.18
N ASN A 38 -20.30 1.86 21.90
CA ASN A 38 -20.35 0.50 21.37
C ASN A 38 -18.94 0.03 21.00
N GLU A 39 -18.63 -1.25 21.25
CA GLU A 39 -17.39 -1.85 20.74
C GLU A 39 -17.58 -2.20 19.26
N LYS A 40 -16.60 -1.82 18.45
CA LYS A 40 -16.57 -2.07 17.01
C LYS A 40 -15.17 -2.54 16.61
N GLU A 41 -15.09 -3.54 15.74
CA GLU A 41 -13.86 -3.96 15.11
C GLU A 41 -13.60 -3.09 13.88
N GLU A 42 -12.36 -2.57 13.77
CA GLU A 42 -11.89 -1.87 12.59
C GLU A 42 -11.53 -2.86 11.47
N GLU A 43 -11.44 -2.35 10.24
CA GLU A 43 -11.03 -3.16 9.10
C GLU A 43 -9.66 -3.83 9.33
N PRO A 44 -9.55 -5.13 9.01
CA PRO A 44 -8.31 -5.87 9.20
C PRO A 44 -7.14 -5.27 8.41
N LYS A 45 -6.01 -5.06 9.07
CA LYS A 45 -4.75 -4.64 8.44
C LYS A 45 -3.78 -5.82 8.37
N THR A 46 -3.03 -5.94 7.28
CA THR A 46 -2.06 -7.03 7.12
C THR A 46 -0.73 -6.70 7.80
N ILE A 47 -0.19 -7.68 8.52
CA ILE A 47 1.17 -7.67 9.07
C ILE A 47 1.93 -8.83 8.42
N SER A 48 3.14 -8.57 7.94
CA SER A 48 4.05 -9.58 7.39
C SER A 48 5.22 -9.78 8.33
N SER A 49 5.38 -10.98 8.90
CA SER A 49 6.41 -11.25 9.90
C SER A 49 6.93 -12.68 9.85
N LYS A 50 8.15 -12.90 10.37
CA LYS A 50 8.82 -14.20 10.34
C LYS A 50 8.17 -15.26 11.22
N ASN A 51 7.58 -14.84 12.33
CA ASN A 51 6.94 -15.73 13.31
C ASN A 51 5.88 -15.00 14.12
N ASP A 52 5.12 -15.76 14.87
CA ASP A 52 3.98 -15.31 15.66
C ASP A 52 4.36 -14.27 16.71
N SER A 53 5.51 -14.46 17.38
CA SER A 53 5.97 -13.52 18.42
C SER A 53 6.34 -12.15 17.84
N LEU A 54 7.05 -12.10 16.72
CA LEU A 54 7.40 -10.86 16.05
C LEU A 54 6.15 -10.16 15.48
N ALA A 55 5.22 -10.92 14.90
CA ALA A 55 3.95 -10.38 14.42
C ALA A 55 3.15 -9.76 15.57
N TYR A 56 3.12 -10.43 16.72
CA TYR A 56 2.43 -9.93 17.91
C TYR A 56 3.06 -8.65 18.47
N LEU A 57 4.39 -8.58 18.52
CA LEU A 57 5.10 -7.37 18.97
C LEU A 57 4.85 -6.18 18.02
N GLU A 58 4.83 -6.41 16.71
CA GLU A 58 4.47 -5.38 15.73
C GLU A 58 3.02 -4.93 15.90
N ALA A 59 2.08 -5.87 16.06
CA ALA A 59 0.67 -5.58 16.33
C ALA A 59 0.49 -4.75 17.61
N TYR A 60 1.18 -5.15 18.69
CA TYR A 60 1.15 -4.43 19.97
C TYR A 60 1.71 -3.02 19.84
N GLN A 61 2.82 -2.84 19.12
CA GLN A 61 3.38 -1.51 18.87
C GLN A 61 2.38 -0.62 18.11
N LYS A 62 1.74 -1.14 17.06
CA LYS A 62 0.69 -0.41 16.31
C LYS A 62 -0.46 0.00 17.22
N PHE A 63 -0.92 -0.89 18.08
CA PHE A 63 -1.95 -0.59 19.06
C PHE A 63 -1.53 0.50 20.05
N CYS A 64 -0.31 0.46 20.59
CA CYS A 64 0.22 1.51 21.47
C CYS A 64 0.26 2.88 20.76
N ILE A 65 0.59 2.89 19.47
CA ILE A 65 0.58 4.10 18.62
C ILE A 65 -0.84 4.65 18.50
N SER A 66 -1.83 3.82 18.18
CA SER A 66 -3.22 4.24 18.12
C SER A 66 -3.69 4.85 19.45
N GLN A 67 -3.32 4.23 20.58
CA GLN A 67 -3.61 4.77 21.91
C GLN A 67 -2.92 6.12 22.19
N LYS A 68 -1.67 6.28 21.75
CA LYS A 68 -0.92 7.53 21.90
C LYS A 68 -1.56 8.65 21.08
N VAL A 69 -1.89 8.37 19.81
CA VAL A 69 -2.55 9.32 18.93
C VAL A 69 -3.88 9.77 19.53
N TYR A 70 -4.70 8.84 20.00
CA TYR A 70 -5.95 9.16 20.69
C TYR A 70 -5.72 10.10 21.89
N LYS A 71 -4.76 9.77 22.75
CA LYS A 71 -4.41 10.58 23.92
C LYS A 71 -3.96 11.98 23.54
N ASP A 72 -3.07 12.10 22.56
CA ASP A 72 -2.53 13.39 22.11
C ASP A 72 -3.63 14.27 21.51
N MET A 73 -4.52 13.70 20.71
CA MET A 73 -5.68 14.43 20.14
C MET A 73 -6.64 14.91 21.23
N THR A 74 -6.94 14.07 22.21
CA THR A 74 -7.78 14.45 23.35
C THR A 74 -7.14 15.58 24.16
N ASN A 75 -5.83 15.55 24.38
CA ASN A 75 -5.09 16.60 25.07
C ASN A 75 -5.12 17.95 24.31
N GLN A 76 -5.26 17.91 22.99
CA GLN A 76 -5.41 19.10 22.14
C GLN A 76 -6.86 19.58 22.00
N GLY A 77 -7.80 18.95 22.74
CA GLY A 77 -9.22 19.29 22.68
C GLY A 77 -9.94 18.78 21.43
N ILE A 78 -9.34 17.87 20.67
CA ILE A 78 -9.96 17.24 19.51
C ILE A 78 -10.81 16.07 19.99
N GLU A 79 -12.13 16.15 19.77
CA GLU A 79 -13.04 15.06 20.13
C GLU A 79 -12.88 13.90 19.11
N PHE A 80 -12.42 12.75 19.58
CA PHE A 80 -12.24 11.55 18.76
C PHE A 80 -13.37 10.56 18.98
N VAL A 81 -13.96 10.07 17.91
CA VAL A 81 -15.13 9.19 17.96
C VAL A 81 -14.74 7.77 18.35
N ASN A 82 -13.51 7.31 17.98
CA ASN A 82 -13.05 5.93 18.14
C ASN A 82 -11.91 5.82 19.16
N ILE A 83 -12.18 5.16 20.30
CA ILE A 83 -11.19 4.95 21.38
C ILE A 83 -10.58 3.56 21.22
N PRO A 84 -9.27 3.41 20.94
CA PRO A 84 -8.61 2.10 20.84
C PRO A 84 -8.58 1.38 22.20
N ILE A 85 -9.23 0.20 22.30
CA ILE A 85 -9.35 -0.53 23.58
C ILE A 85 -8.62 -1.86 23.61
N LYS A 86 -8.58 -2.58 22.49
CA LYS A 86 -7.88 -3.87 22.36
C LYS A 86 -7.51 -4.13 20.90
N PHE A 87 -6.64 -5.12 20.67
CA PHE A 87 -6.38 -5.65 19.34
C PHE A 87 -6.42 -7.18 19.35
N SER A 88 -6.58 -7.75 18.18
CA SER A 88 -6.46 -9.18 17.91
C SER A 88 -5.55 -9.40 16.71
N LEU A 89 -4.79 -10.49 16.75
CA LEU A 89 -3.94 -10.92 15.66
C LEU A 89 -4.37 -12.32 15.23
N TYR A 90 -4.50 -12.53 13.92
CA TYR A 90 -4.89 -13.82 13.34
C TYR A 90 -3.84 -14.26 12.31
N ASN A 91 -3.53 -15.55 12.26
CA ASN A 91 -2.67 -16.12 11.22
C ASN A 91 -3.44 -16.27 9.88
N SER A 92 -2.78 -16.79 8.86
CA SER A 92 -3.37 -17.03 7.54
C SER A 92 -4.54 -18.03 7.55
N ASN A 93 -4.63 -18.88 8.57
CA ASN A 93 -5.71 -19.85 8.75
C ASN A 93 -6.92 -19.25 9.50
N GLY A 94 -6.84 -17.99 9.93
CA GLY A 94 -7.87 -17.34 10.75
C GLY A 94 -7.82 -17.69 12.24
N GLU A 95 -6.76 -18.37 12.70
CA GLU A 95 -6.59 -18.71 14.11
C GLU A 95 -5.98 -17.53 14.86
N LYS A 96 -6.50 -17.27 16.06
CA LYS A 96 -6.00 -16.17 16.90
C LYS A 96 -4.59 -16.46 17.40
N VAL A 97 -3.69 -15.52 17.17
CA VAL A 97 -2.28 -15.58 17.58
C VAL A 97 -2.12 -14.87 18.93
N ASN A 98 -1.67 -15.61 19.92
CA ASN A 98 -1.43 -15.09 21.28
C ASN A 98 -0.18 -15.74 21.89
N PRO A 99 1.03 -15.41 21.38
CA PRO A 99 2.28 -15.98 21.86
C PRO A 99 2.59 -15.49 23.26
N TYR A 100 3.33 -16.28 24.02
CA TYR A 100 3.89 -15.79 25.28
C TYR A 100 4.96 -14.72 24.99
N ILE A 101 4.72 -13.51 25.49
CA ILE A 101 5.67 -12.40 25.42
C ILE A 101 5.93 -11.93 26.87
N ASN A 102 7.21 -11.72 27.21
CA ASN A 102 7.56 -11.20 28.52
C ASN A 102 6.97 -9.79 28.72
N GLN A 103 6.32 -9.58 29.87
CA GLN A 103 5.66 -8.31 30.20
C GLN A 103 6.62 -7.12 30.12
N SER A 104 7.88 -7.28 30.55
CA SER A 104 8.88 -6.19 30.47
C SER A 104 9.15 -5.75 29.01
N THR A 105 9.05 -6.66 28.04
CA THR A 105 9.16 -6.33 26.62
C THR A 105 7.98 -5.48 26.15
N LEU A 106 6.77 -5.85 26.54
CA LEU A 106 5.56 -5.09 26.22
C LEU A 106 5.59 -3.70 26.86
N ASP A 107 6.01 -3.63 28.14
CA ASP A 107 6.14 -2.35 28.86
C ASP A 107 7.18 -1.44 28.23
N ASN A 108 8.31 -1.98 27.77
CA ASN A 108 9.32 -1.21 27.04
C ASN A 108 8.77 -0.63 25.73
N ILE A 109 8.04 -1.42 24.93
CA ILE A 109 7.41 -0.92 23.70
C ILE A 109 6.42 0.20 24.04
N LYS A 110 5.53 -0.04 25.00
CA LYS A 110 4.54 0.95 25.42
C LYS A 110 5.19 2.24 25.90
N ASN A 111 6.19 2.16 26.79
CA ASN A 111 6.89 3.31 27.33
C ASN A 111 7.64 4.10 26.25
N ASN A 112 8.28 3.40 25.30
CA ASN A 112 8.94 4.05 24.16
C ASN A 112 7.94 4.81 23.28
N VAL A 113 6.80 4.22 22.97
CA VAL A 113 5.75 4.90 22.19
C VAL A 113 5.17 6.09 22.97
N MET A 114 4.85 5.90 24.26
CA MET A 114 4.23 6.95 25.08
C MET A 114 5.18 8.12 25.41
N SER A 115 6.49 7.93 25.34
CA SER A 115 7.51 8.98 25.54
C SER A 115 7.80 9.82 24.30
N LEU A 116 7.18 9.50 23.15
CA LEU A 116 7.28 10.34 21.96
C LEU A 116 6.62 11.71 22.24
N ASP A 117 7.16 12.73 21.60
CA ASP A 117 6.72 14.12 21.76
C ASP A 117 5.20 14.28 21.59
N ASP A 118 4.53 15.07 22.43
CA ASP A 118 3.05 15.22 22.48
C ASP A 118 2.43 15.92 21.25
N ASN A 119 3.17 16.03 20.16
CA ASN A 119 2.72 16.58 18.91
C ASN A 119 2.38 15.44 17.92
N ILE A 120 1.08 15.23 17.65
CA ILE A 120 0.56 14.17 16.77
C ILE A 120 1.27 14.17 15.42
N GLY A 121 1.48 15.36 14.81
CA GLY A 121 2.17 15.49 13.53
C GLY A 121 3.61 14.97 13.60
N LYS A 122 4.33 15.24 14.70
CA LYS A 122 5.68 14.72 14.92
C LYS A 122 5.69 13.23 15.21
N THR A 123 4.73 12.71 15.98
CA THR A 123 4.62 11.28 16.27
C THR A 123 4.35 10.49 14.98
N ILE A 124 3.39 10.92 14.16
CA ILE A 124 3.08 10.30 12.88
C ILE A 124 4.28 10.43 11.91
N SER A 125 4.91 11.60 11.82
CA SER A 125 6.07 11.82 10.95
C SER A 125 7.31 11.02 11.40
N TYR A 126 7.52 10.83 12.72
CA TYR A 126 8.60 10.00 13.25
C TYR A 126 8.43 8.53 12.86
N ILE A 127 7.21 8.00 13.01
CA ILE A 127 6.88 6.61 12.67
C ILE A 127 7.00 6.36 11.16
N LYS A 128 6.60 7.33 10.33
CA LYS A 128 6.72 7.24 8.89
C LYS A 128 8.16 7.47 8.40
N LYS A 129 8.93 8.34 9.08
CA LYS A 129 10.31 8.66 8.72
C LYS A 129 11.28 7.47 8.90
N GLU A 130 10.99 6.55 9.83
CA GLU A 130 11.79 5.31 9.98
C GLU A 130 11.59 4.30 8.84
N LYS A 131 10.55 4.47 8.01
CA LYS A 131 10.23 3.57 6.89
C LYS A 131 10.64 4.09 5.52
N GLN A 132 11.06 5.33 5.41
CA GLN A 132 11.45 5.88 4.09
C GLN A 132 12.92 5.60 3.78
N ASN A 133 13.16 5.08 2.57
CA ASN A 133 14.50 5.01 2.03
C ASN A 133 15.06 6.42 1.77
N PRO A 134 16.40 6.59 1.73
CA PRO A 134 17.00 7.87 1.38
C PRO A 134 16.53 8.35 0.00
N ILE A 135 16.24 9.64 -0.12
CA ILE A 135 15.83 10.24 -1.40
C ILE A 135 17.05 10.38 -2.31
N ASP A 136 16.98 9.78 -3.50
CA ASP A 136 17.94 10.01 -4.58
C ASP A 136 17.53 11.24 -5.41
N SER A 137 17.96 12.42 -4.95
CA SER A 137 17.64 13.71 -5.57
C SER A 137 18.14 13.82 -7.02
N ILE A 138 19.19 13.10 -7.39
CA ILE A 138 19.75 13.11 -8.75
C ILE A 138 18.78 12.43 -9.71
N THR A 139 18.35 11.22 -9.37
CA THR A 139 17.37 10.49 -10.18
C THR A 139 16.03 11.22 -10.21
N VAL A 140 15.53 11.71 -9.06
CA VAL A 140 14.30 12.51 -9.01
C VAL A 140 14.37 13.68 -9.98
N LYS A 141 15.41 14.51 -9.91
CA LYS A 141 15.57 15.66 -10.82
C LYS A 141 15.63 15.26 -12.30
N LYS A 142 16.27 14.13 -12.60
CA LYS A 142 16.48 13.63 -13.98
C LYS A 142 15.16 13.18 -14.63
N ILE A 143 14.27 12.51 -13.89
CA ILE A 143 13.11 11.86 -14.50
C ILE A 143 11.76 12.49 -14.14
N SER A 144 11.69 13.41 -13.16
CA SER A 144 10.42 14.05 -12.76
C SER A 144 9.69 14.74 -13.92
N SER A 145 10.43 15.27 -14.90
CA SER A 145 9.84 15.92 -16.08
C SER A 145 9.01 14.98 -16.97
N LEU A 146 9.16 13.65 -16.80
CA LEU A 146 8.39 12.63 -17.51
C LEU A 146 7.00 12.36 -16.88
N PHE A 147 6.70 13.02 -15.76
CA PHE A 147 5.48 12.80 -14.98
C PHE A 147 4.61 14.06 -14.90
N THR A 148 3.32 13.82 -14.66
CA THR A 148 2.37 14.82 -14.18
C THR A 148 2.22 14.67 -12.66
N PHE A 149 2.10 15.81 -11.98
CA PHE A 149 1.90 15.89 -10.54
C PHE A 149 0.54 16.56 -10.34
N ASN A 150 -0.46 15.73 -10.06
CA ASN A 150 -1.84 16.20 -9.87
C ASN A 150 -2.09 16.35 -8.36
N LYS A 151 -1.92 17.57 -7.86
CA LYS A 151 -2.19 17.89 -6.46
C LYS A 151 -3.70 18.01 -6.24
N ASP A 152 -4.20 17.38 -5.19
CA ASP A 152 -5.54 17.64 -4.68
C ASP A 152 -5.50 18.88 -3.80
N GLU A 153 -6.12 19.95 -4.26
CA GLU A 153 -6.15 21.25 -3.56
C GLU A 153 -7.06 21.23 -2.32
N PHE A 154 -7.93 20.25 -2.21
CA PHE A 154 -8.86 20.09 -1.09
C PHE A 154 -8.34 19.11 -0.02
N ASP A 155 -7.24 18.40 -0.27
CA ASP A 155 -6.67 17.47 0.68
C ASP A 155 -5.68 18.18 1.63
N PRO A 156 -5.92 18.17 2.97
CA PRO A 156 -5.07 18.84 3.95
C PRO A 156 -3.67 18.20 4.06
N CYS A 157 -3.50 16.95 3.60
CA CYS A 157 -2.22 16.25 3.59
C CYS A 157 -1.40 16.50 2.32
N GLU A 158 -1.82 17.46 1.47
CA GLU A 158 -1.18 17.81 0.20
C GLU A 158 -1.05 16.64 -0.78
N LEU A 159 -2.06 15.76 -0.79
CA LEU A 159 -2.11 14.59 -1.64
C LEU A 159 -1.82 14.94 -3.11
N THR A 160 -0.83 14.28 -3.68
CA THR A 160 -0.42 14.47 -5.07
C THR A 160 -0.29 13.13 -5.77
N TRP A 161 -1.08 12.92 -6.82
CA TRP A 161 -0.94 11.76 -7.69
C TRP A 161 0.13 12.00 -8.75
N ILE A 162 1.12 11.09 -8.82
CA ILE A 162 2.26 11.16 -9.73
C ILE A 162 2.08 10.10 -10.82
N LYS A 163 1.76 10.54 -12.04
CA LYS A 163 1.41 9.67 -13.17
C LYS A 163 2.37 9.90 -14.35
N PRO A 164 2.88 8.85 -15.03
CA PRO A 164 3.69 9.03 -16.23
C PRO A 164 2.92 9.78 -17.33
N LYS A 165 3.55 10.73 -18.00
CA LYS A 165 2.97 11.42 -19.18
C LYS A 165 2.71 10.46 -20.35
N SER A 166 3.36 9.29 -20.34
CA SER A 166 3.14 8.23 -21.34
C SER A 166 1.87 7.41 -21.10
N ALA A 167 1.24 7.52 -19.92
CA ALA A 167 0.02 6.83 -19.59
C ALA A 167 -1.17 7.37 -20.41
N PRO A 168 -2.19 6.56 -20.73
CA PRO A 168 -3.40 7.02 -21.37
C PRO A 168 -4.06 8.17 -20.61
N GLN A 169 -4.58 9.14 -21.35
CA GLN A 169 -5.31 10.27 -20.76
C GLN A 169 -6.69 9.83 -20.25
N TYR A 170 -7.34 8.95 -20.99
CA TYR A 170 -8.71 8.49 -20.72
C TYR A 170 -8.75 6.99 -20.49
N THR A 171 -9.78 6.53 -19.78
CA THR A 171 -9.98 5.10 -19.47
C THR A 171 -10.39 4.29 -20.71
N ASN A 172 -11.05 4.91 -21.68
CA ASN A 172 -11.45 4.32 -22.95
C ASN A 172 -10.28 4.19 -23.95
N GLN A 173 -9.12 3.79 -23.48
CA GLN A 173 -7.93 3.52 -24.28
C GLN A 173 -7.23 2.28 -23.71
N ASN A 174 -6.63 1.47 -24.60
CA ASN A 174 -5.79 0.38 -24.14
C ASN A 174 -4.54 0.92 -23.45
N GLY A 175 -4.22 0.39 -22.27
CA GLY A 175 -3.06 0.85 -21.51
C GLY A 175 -2.65 -0.05 -20.37
N ILE A 176 -1.36 0.02 -20.07
CA ILE A 176 -0.79 -0.53 -18.84
C ILE A 176 0.26 0.45 -18.33
N TYR A 177 0.15 0.85 -17.08
CA TYR A 177 1.08 1.79 -16.46
C TYR A 177 1.05 1.71 -14.94
N CYS A 178 2.12 2.17 -14.30
CA CYS A 178 2.19 2.35 -12.87
C CYS A 178 2.17 3.85 -12.52
N TYR A 179 1.63 4.15 -11.35
CA TYR A 179 1.59 5.48 -10.78
C TYR A 179 1.54 5.38 -9.26
N PHE A 180 1.71 6.45 -8.55
CA PHE A 180 1.78 6.43 -7.10
C PHE A 180 1.38 7.77 -6.50
N MET A 181 1.25 7.78 -5.19
CA MET A 181 0.84 8.92 -4.39
C MET A 181 2.03 9.52 -3.63
N LYS A 182 2.00 10.83 -3.46
CA LYS A 182 2.87 11.58 -2.54
C LYS A 182 1.99 12.44 -1.65
N ASP A 183 2.30 12.46 -0.37
CA ASP A 183 1.74 13.38 0.62
C ASP A 183 2.86 14.07 1.41
N ILE A 184 2.53 14.74 2.52
CA ILE A 184 3.50 15.41 3.42
C ILE A 184 4.49 14.43 4.05
N ASP A 185 4.12 13.15 4.13
CA ASP A 185 4.91 12.10 4.77
C ASP A 185 5.80 11.35 3.78
N GLY A 186 5.65 11.59 2.48
CA GLY A 186 6.47 10.98 1.43
C GLY A 186 5.67 10.30 0.33
N VAL A 187 6.23 9.23 -0.26
CA VAL A 187 5.58 8.49 -1.34
C VAL A 187 5.04 7.16 -0.85
N SER A 188 3.85 6.80 -1.33
CA SER A 188 3.15 5.57 -0.97
C SER A 188 2.22 5.12 -2.08
N ASN A 189 1.48 4.03 -1.86
CA ASN A 189 0.40 3.58 -2.72
C ASN A 189 0.83 3.41 -4.19
N PHE A 190 1.87 2.60 -4.43
CA PHE A 190 2.32 2.28 -5.79
C PHE A 190 1.32 1.35 -6.45
N ARG A 191 0.75 1.78 -7.58
CA ARG A 191 -0.40 1.14 -8.23
C ARG A 191 -0.07 0.67 -9.63
N LEU A 192 -0.69 -0.44 -10.02
CA LEU A 192 -0.77 -0.91 -11.41
C LEU A 192 -2.17 -0.66 -11.95
N ARG A 193 -2.26 0.03 -13.08
CA ARG A 193 -3.51 0.18 -13.83
C ARG A 193 -3.40 -0.49 -15.17
N ILE A 194 -4.39 -1.31 -15.49
CA ILE A 194 -4.52 -2.02 -16.77
C ILE A 194 -5.87 -1.64 -17.38
N GLN A 195 -5.87 -1.19 -18.62
CA GLN A 195 -7.07 -0.76 -19.35
C GLN A 195 -7.21 -1.58 -20.62
N TYR A 196 -8.40 -2.08 -20.83
CA TYR A 196 -8.83 -2.78 -22.04
C TYR A 196 -9.93 -1.97 -22.71
N TYR A 197 -9.77 -1.71 -24.00
CA TYR A 197 -10.75 -1.01 -24.84
C TYR A 197 -11.00 -1.84 -26.10
N SER A 198 -12.26 -2.11 -26.42
CA SER A 198 -12.68 -2.97 -27.52
C SER A 198 -14.11 -2.65 -27.95
N ASP A 199 -14.61 -3.40 -28.93
CA ASP A 199 -15.98 -3.41 -29.41
C ASP A 199 -16.84 -4.51 -28.78
N ASP A 200 -16.25 -5.41 -27.97
CA ASP A 200 -16.98 -6.47 -27.30
C ASP A 200 -16.41 -6.72 -25.87
N TRP A 201 -17.30 -7.15 -24.97
CA TRP A 201 -16.99 -7.44 -23.57
C TRP A 201 -16.21 -8.74 -23.41
N LEU A 202 -15.17 -8.68 -22.60
CA LEU A 202 -14.51 -9.88 -22.10
C LEU A 202 -15.04 -10.31 -20.73
N PHE A 203 -15.48 -9.37 -19.88
CA PHE A 203 -15.73 -9.59 -18.46
C PHE A 203 -14.49 -10.18 -17.79
N ILE A 204 -13.41 -9.42 -17.81
CA ILE A 204 -12.07 -9.81 -17.43
C ILE A 204 -12.05 -10.30 -15.98
N ARG A 205 -11.38 -11.44 -15.75
CA ARG A 205 -11.22 -12.06 -14.44
C ARG A 205 -9.78 -12.11 -13.97
N LYS A 206 -8.84 -12.21 -14.92
CA LYS A 206 -7.42 -12.25 -14.65
C LYS A 206 -6.60 -11.86 -15.88
N TYR A 207 -5.34 -11.58 -15.62
CA TYR A 207 -4.36 -11.26 -16.64
C TYR A 207 -3.21 -12.27 -16.58
N GLN A 208 -2.74 -12.70 -17.75
CA GLN A 208 -1.50 -13.48 -17.89
C GLN A 208 -0.51 -12.67 -18.72
N PHE A 209 0.72 -12.71 -18.32
CA PHE A 209 1.80 -12.03 -19.01
C PHE A 209 2.82 -13.02 -19.53
N SER A 210 3.34 -12.76 -20.73
CA SER A 210 4.54 -13.39 -21.26
C SER A 210 5.60 -12.31 -21.38
N ILE A 211 6.60 -12.32 -20.50
CA ILE A 211 7.66 -11.33 -20.40
C ILE A 211 8.98 -12.05 -20.63
N ASP A 212 9.65 -11.72 -21.74
CA ASP A 212 10.91 -12.36 -22.14
C ASP A 212 10.86 -13.90 -22.03
N ASN A 213 9.75 -14.50 -22.52
CA ASN A 213 9.43 -15.93 -22.49
C ASN A 213 9.14 -16.53 -21.09
N LYS A 214 8.97 -15.70 -20.07
CA LYS A 214 8.52 -16.11 -18.73
C LYS A 214 7.05 -15.78 -18.56
N ALA A 215 6.28 -16.70 -17.95
CA ALA A 215 4.87 -16.49 -17.65
C ALA A 215 4.68 -15.90 -16.25
N TYR A 216 3.77 -14.94 -16.14
CA TYR A 216 3.31 -14.34 -14.88
C TYR A 216 1.78 -14.26 -14.91
N GLU A 217 1.16 -14.27 -13.73
CA GLU A 217 -0.29 -14.11 -13.59
C GLU A 217 -0.59 -12.97 -12.62
N PHE A 218 -1.64 -12.21 -12.91
CA PHE A 218 -2.15 -11.17 -12.04
C PHE A 218 -3.68 -11.30 -11.95
N ILE A 219 -4.18 -11.43 -10.73
CA ILE A 219 -5.62 -11.55 -10.44
C ILE A 219 -6.03 -10.29 -9.69
N PRO A 220 -6.80 -9.38 -10.33
CA PRO A 220 -7.25 -8.16 -9.68
C PRO A 220 -8.35 -8.47 -8.66
N ASN A 221 -8.46 -7.64 -7.63
CA ASN A 221 -9.58 -7.70 -6.68
C ASN A 221 -10.88 -7.23 -7.35
N ASN A 222 -10.78 -6.24 -8.24
CA ASN A 222 -11.92 -5.69 -8.97
C ASN A 222 -11.54 -5.32 -10.39
N VAL A 223 -12.49 -5.53 -11.34
CA VAL A 223 -12.45 -5.01 -12.70
C VAL A 223 -13.68 -4.16 -12.91
N GLU A 224 -13.46 -2.90 -13.12
CA GLU A 224 -14.51 -1.94 -13.45
C GLU A 224 -14.83 -1.99 -14.94
N THR A 225 -16.07 -1.68 -15.30
CA THR A 225 -16.58 -1.74 -16.67
C THR A 225 -17.41 -0.52 -16.99
N ASP A 226 -17.29 -0.02 -18.23
CA ASP A 226 -18.12 1.07 -18.73
C ASP A 226 -18.20 1.00 -20.26
N SER A 227 -19.18 1.69 -20.86
CA SER A 227 -19.41 1.71 -22.30
C SER A 227 -19.78 3.09 -22.79
N GLY A 228 -19.47 3.36 -24.05
CA GLY A 228 -19.77 4.63 -24.71
C GLY A 228 -20.70 4.49 -25.93
N ASN A 229 -21.01 5.62 -26.52
CA ASN A 229 -21.74 5.67 -27.77
C ASN A 229 -20.96 4.94 -28.88
N GLY A 230 -21.66 4.23 -29.75
CA GLY A 230 -21.05 3.52 -30.88
C GLY A 230 -20.65 2.08 -30.60
N GLY A 231 -21.06 1.49 -29.47
CA GLY A 231 -20.85 0.06 -29.19
C GLY A 231 -19.47 -0.27 -28.61
N TYR A 232 -18.65 0.74 -28.33
CA TYR A 232 -17.37 0.53 -27.70
C TYR A 232 -17.51 0.37 -26.19
N ILE A 233 -16.63 -0.49 -25.61
CA ILE A 233 -16.57 -0.82 -24.19
C ILE A 233 -15.16 -0.61 -23.64
N TRP A 234 -15.05 -0.44 -22.33
CA TRP A 234 -13.76 -0.53 -21.65
C TRP A 234 -13.90 -1.20 -20.30
N GLU A 235 -12.89 -2.01 -20.00
CA GLU A 235 -12.75 -2.72 -18.73
C GLU A 235 -11.37 -2.37 -18.14
N TRP A 236 -11.29 -2.09 -16.85
CA TRP A 236 -10.01 -1.74 -16.24
C TRP A 236 -9.90 -2.22 -14.80
N CYS A 237 -8.69 -2.48 -14.37
CA CYS A 237 -8.35 -2.62 -12.96
C CYS A 237 -7.36 -1.54 -12.53
N ASP A 238 -7.37 -1.24 -11.25
CA ASP A 238 -6.50 -0.25 -10.61
C ASP A 238 -6.17 -0.72 -9.20
N GLU A 239 -5.00 -1.35 -9.04
CA GLU A 239 -4.65 -2.10 -7.85
C GLU A 239 -3.37 -1.59 -7.20
N ASN A 240 -3.35 -1.57 -5.87
CA ASN A 240 -2.15 -1.30 -5.11
C ASN A 240 -1.22 -2.53 -5.14
N ILE A 241 0.07 -2.30 -5.42
CA ILE A 241 1.09 -3.35 -5.50
C ILE A 241 1.71 -3.57 -4.12
N HIS A 242 1.47 -4.75 -3.53
CA HIS A 242 1.97 -5.08 -2.20
C HIS A 242 2.29 -6.57 -2.01
N SER A 243 1.77 -7.47 -2.87
CA SER A 243 2.14 -8.88 -2.79
C SER A 243 3.50 -9.14 -3.45
N ASN A 244 4.23 -10.15 -2.98
CA ASN A 244 5.52 -10.53 -3.58
C ASN A 244 5.39 -10.86 -5.07
N ASN A 245 4.30 -11.52 -5.47
CA ASN A 245 4.05 -11.89 -6.87
C ASN A 245 3.84 -10.65 -7.76
N ASP A 246 3.09 -9.66 -7.25
CA ASP A 246 2.85 -8.41 -8.00
C ASP A 246 4.14 -7.59 -8.11
N ILE A 247 4.95 -7.56 -7.04
CA ILE A 247 6.26 -6.90 -7.04
C ILE A 247 7.19 -7.56 -8.07
N GLU A 248 7.22 -8.89 -8.14
CA GLU A 248 8.00 -9.61 -9.15
C GLU A 248 7.52 -9.32 -10.57
N LEU A 249 6.20 -9.27 -10.80
CA LEU A 249 5.61 -8.88 -12.08
C LEU A 249 6.05 -7.47 -12.49
N ILE A 250 5.95 -6.48 -11.59
CA ILE A 250 6.37 -5.11 -11.88
C ILE A 250 7.86 -5.02 -12.19
N LYS A 251 8.72 -5.71 -11.42
CA LYS A 251 10.16 -5.78 -11.68
C LYS A 251 10.46 -6.43 -13.04
N ALA A 252 9.75 -7.49 -13.40
CA ALA A 252 9.90 -8.13 -14.70
C ALA A 252 9.46 -7.20 -15.83
N LEU A 253 8.29 -6.56 -15.73
CA LEU A 253 7.79 -5.60 -16.73
C LEU A 253 8.74 -4.42 -16.90
N SER A 254 9.27 -3.87 -15.81
CA SER A 254 10.18 -2.70 -15.85
C SER A 254 11.51 -2.97 -16.56
N ASN A 255 11.91 -4.25 -16.68
CA ASN A 255 13.15 -4.67 -17.32
C ASN A 255 12.96 -5.45 -18.62
N ALA A 256 11.70 -5.59 -19.07
CA ALA A 256 11.34 -6.42 -20.21
C ALA A 256 11.93 -5.89 -21.53
N LYS A 257 12.45 -6.81 -22.34
CA LYS A 257 12.74 -6.56 -23.75
C LYS A 257 11.51 -6.75 -24.61
N THR A 258 10.71 -7.79 -24.30
CA THR A 258 9.43 -8.08 -24.95
C THR A 258 8.40 -8.47 -23.91
N ALA A 259 7.19 -7.97 -24.07
CA ALA A 259 6.10 -8.34 -23.17
C ALA A 259 4.74 -8.39 -23.93
N LYS A 260 3.93 -9.37 -23.58
CA LYS A 260 2.55 -9.52 -24.03
C LYS A 260 1.66 -9.69 -22.80
N ILE A 261 0.44 -9.18 -22.90
CA ILE A 261 -0.61 -9.37 -21.91
C ILE A 261 -1.77 -10.11 -22.57
N LYS A 262 -2.27 -11.13 -21.87
CA LYS A 262 -3.49 -11.86 -22.22
C LYS A 262 -4.56 -11.50 -21.20
N PHE A 263 -5.60 -10.87 -21.67
CA PHE A 263 -6.82 -10.56 -20.94
C PHE A 263 -7.70 -11.80 -20.94
N ILE A 264 -7.98 -12.40 -19.79
CA ILE A 264 -8.80 -13.61 -19.68
C ILE A 264 -10.13 -13.24 -19.09
N GLY A 265 -11.13 -13.32 -19.91
CA GLY A 265 -12.51 -13.03 -19.55
C GLY A 265 -13.31 -14.28 -19.13
N ARG A 266 -14.63 -14.15 -19.16
CA ARG A 266 -15.58 -15.19 -18.75
C ARG A 266 -15.57 -16.38 -19.72
N GLN A 267 -15.56 -16.13 -21.02
CA GLN A 267 -15.59 -17.15 -22.07
C GLN A 267 -14.48 -16.99 -23.10
N TYR A 268 -14.03 -15.76 -23.31
CA TYR A 268 -13.06 -15.40 -24.33
C TYR A 268 -11.80 -14.81 -23.73
N HIS A 269 -10.82 -14.61 -24.56
CA HIS A 269 -9.59 -13.90 -24.19
C HIS A 269 -9.12 -13.05 -25.39
N ASP A 270 -8.36 -12.01 -25.08
CA ASP A 270 -7.63 -11.20 -26.06
C ASP A 270 -6.15 -11.09 -25.67
N ILE A 271 -5.28 -10.92 -26.67
CA ILE A 271 -3.83 -10.80 -26.45
C ILE A 271 -3.33 -9.52 -27.09
N LYS A 272 -2.67 -8.69 -26.29
CA LYS A 272 -2.05 -7.46 -26.77
C LYS A 272 -0.57 -7.42 -26.45
N THR A 273 0.22 -6.81 -27.34
CA THR A 273 1.63 -6.53 -27.10
C THR A 273 1.77 -5.28 -26.22
N ILE A 274 2.57 -5.38 -25.18
CA ILE A 274 2.95 -4.23 -24.36
C ILE A 274 4.10 -3.52 -25.09
N SER A 275 3.86 -2.26 -25.46
CA SER A 275 4.83 -1.47 -26.23
C SER A 275 6.05 -1.08 -25.39
N GLN A 276 7.19 -0.81 -26.06
CA GLN A 276 8.38 -0.32 -25.40
C GLN A 276 8.16 1.02 -24.64
N LYS A 277 7.22 1.83 -25.14
CA LYS A 277 6.79 3.07 -24.46
C LYS A 277 6.11 2.78 -23.13
N GLN A 278 5.24 1.75 -23.07
CA GLN A 278 4.56 1.32 -21.83
C GLN A 278 5.55 0.70 -20.84
N ILE A 279 6.44 -0.20 -21.31
CA ILE A 279 7.50 -0.80 -20.50
C ILE A 279 8.37 0.29 -19.88
N LYS A 280 8.83 1.25 -20.71
CA LYS A 280 9.63 2.38 -20.22
C LYS A 280 8.86 3.22 -19.20
N GLY A 281 7.58 3.47 -19.40
CA GLY A 281 6.73 4.20 -18.46
C GLY A 281 6.61 3.51 -17.11
N ILE A 282 6.47 2.17 -17.09
CA ILE A 282 6.48 1.36 -15.86
C ILE A 282 7.84 1.44 -15.16
N LYS A 283 8.93 1.30 -15.93
CA LYS A 283 10.30 1.43 -15.40
C LYS A 283 10.55 2.81 -14.78
N ASP A 284 10.18 3.87 -15.48
CA ASP A 284 10.36 5.23 -15.01
C ASP A 284 9.54 5.48 -13.73
N ALA A 285 8.31 4.96 -13.65
CA ALA A 285 7.45 5.06 -12.46
C ALA A 285 8.07 4.35 -11.25
N LEU A 286 8.55 3.11 -11.44
CA LEU A 286 9.23 2.37 -10.39
C LEU A 286 10.49 3.11 -9.91
N ASN A 287 11.31 3.58 -10.84
CA ASN A 287 12.54 4.30 -10.51
C ASN A 287 12.27 5.62 -9.77
N LEU A 288 11.25 6.38 -10.18
CA LEU A 288 10.88 7.62 -9.49
C LEU A 288 10.35 7.34 -8.09
N TYR A 289 9.49 6.33 -7.95
CA TYR A 289 8.95 5.92 -6.65
C TYR A 289 10.05 5.55 -5.66
N LEU A 290 10.98 4.68 -6.07
CA LEU A 290 12.13 4.28 -5.25
C LEU A 290 13.07 5.45 -4.96
N ALA A 291 13.36 6.31 -5.96
CA ALA A 291 14.21 7.49 -5.78
C ALA A 291 13.61 8.54 -4.83
N MET A 292 12.28 8.59 -4.72
CA MET A 292 11.56 9.44 -3.77
C MET A 292 11.44 8.83 -2.37
N GLY A 293 12.11 7.71 -2.10
CA GLY A 293 12.11 7.03 -0.80
C GLY A 293 11.05 5.94 -0.63
N GLY A 294 10.33 5.59 -1.69
CA GLY A 294 9.36 4.50 -1.68
C GLY A 294 10.00 3.12 -1.51
N SER A 295 9.20 2.15 -1.07
CA SER A 295 9.57 0.72 -0.95
C SER A 295 8.41 -0.14 -1.47
N LEU A 296 8.77 -1.24 -2.17
CA LEU A 296 7.83 -2.27 -2.63
C LEU A 296 8.03 -3.55 -1.83
#